data_e7bec4422bb0351ad606ae3329a34dbe
#
_entry.id   e7bec4422bb0351ad606ae3329a34dbe
#
_cell.length_a   1.000
_cell.length_b   1.000
_cell.length_c   1.000
_cell.angle_alpha   90.00
_cell.angle_beta   90.00
_cell.angle_gamma   90.00
#
_symmetry.space_group_name_H-M   'P 1'
#
loop_
_entity.id
_entity.type
_entity.pdbx_description
1 polymer ?
#
loop_
_entity_poly.entity_id
_entity_poly.type
_entity_poly.pdbx_seq_one_letter_code
_entity_poly.pdbx_strand_id
1 'polypeptide(L)'
;MADIKKLEGMIDSTPIMKDYADIESSKLPEFQIDSKIPEGPVAEKWTNYKAHQKLVNPANKRHLDIIVVGTGLAGASAASTLGELGFNVMNFCIQDSPRRAHSIAAQGGINAAKDYQNDGDSVYRLFYDTVKGGDFRSREANVYRLAEVSSNIIDQCVAQGVPFAREYGGLLANRSFGGAQVSRTFYAKGQTGQQLLLGAYSSLNRQIEKGTVKSYNRREMLDIVMIDGRARGVIMRNLVTGELERYAAHAVVLATGGYGRAFFLSTNAMGCNGSAAVQAFKKGAYLANLAFTQIHPTCIPVHGEDQSKLTLMSESLRNDGRIWVPKKKEDAEAIRAGKKKPTDIPDEDRDFYLERRYPAFGNLCPRDIASRAAKERC
;
A
#
# COMPACT_ATOMS: atom_id res chain seq x y z
N MET A 1 -13.08 -10.34 -28.70
CA MET A 1 -13.09 -8.87 -28.67
C MET A 1 -14.48 -8.44 -28.27
N ALA A 2 -14.67 -8.00 -27.03
CA ALA A 2 -15.95 -7.42 -26.61
C ALA A 2 -16.18 -6.14 -27.43
N ASP A 3 -17.38 -5.99 -27.91
CA ASP A 3 -17.78 -4.96 -28.85
C ASP A 3 -17.63 -3.57 -28.21
N ILE A 4 -16.53 -2.86 -28.54
CA ILE A 4 -16.19 -1.52 -28.03
C ILE A 4 -17.34 -0.52 -28.27
N LYS A 5 -18.09 -0.68 -29.36
CA LYS A 5 -19.28 0.13 -29.66
C LYS A 5 -20.42 -0.03 -28.65
N LYS A 6 -20.49 -1.17 -27.96
CA LYS A 6 -21.49 -1.41 -26.92
C LYS A 6 -21.10 -0.75 -25.59
N LEU A 7 -19.81 -0.51 -25.39
CA LEU A 7 -19.27 0.22 -24.22
C LEU A 7 -19.40 1.75 -24.41
N GLU A 8 -19.20 2.26 -25.60
CA GLU A 8 -19.38 3.68 -25.91
C GLU A 8 -20.83 4.14 -25.65
N GLY A 9 -21.84 3.33 -26.04
CA GLY A 9 -23.25 3.64 -25.74
C GLY A 9 -23.64 3.57 -24.27
N MET A 10 -22.87 2.85 -23.42
CA MET A 10 -23.11 2.78 -21.96
C MET A 10 -22.42 3.92 -21.21
N ILE A 11 -21.35 4.50 -21.76
CA ILE A 11 -20.60 5.61 -21.14
C ILE A 11 -21.37 6.93 -21.33
N ASP A 12 -22.03 7.12 -22.47
CA ASP A 12 -22.82 8.32 -22.77
C ASP A 12 -24.14 8.44 -21.99
N SER A 13 -24.56 7.38 -21.30
CA SER A 13 -25.84 7.33 -20.58
C SER A 13 -25.76 7.59 -19.07
N THR A 14 -24.56 7.78 -18.51
CA THR A 14 -24.42 8.06 -17.09
C THR A 14 -24.37 9.58 -16.82
N PRO A 15 -25.27 10.15 -16.01
CA PRO A 15 -25.32 11.58 -15.71
C PRO A 15 -24.00 12.14 -15.18
N ILE A 16 -23.18 11.31 -14.56
CA ILE A 16 -21.87 11.68 -13.98
C ILE A 16 -20.84 12.05 -15.05
N MET A 17 -20.89 11.47 -16.26
CA MET A 17 -19.93 11.78 -17.32
C MET A 17 -20.31 13.03 -18.12
N LYS A 18 -21.60 13.36 -18.22
CA LYS A 18 -22.05 14.60 -18.88
C LYS A 18 -21.57 15.86 -18.16
N ASP A 19 -21.57 15.85 -16.82
CA ASP A 19 -21.15 16.99 -16.01
C ASP A 19 -19.63 17.26 -16.08
N TYR A 20 -18.83 16.30 -16.53
CA TYR A 20 -17.38 16.43 -16.67
C TYR A 20 -16.91 16.69 -18.11
N ALA A 21 -17.71 16.30 -19.12
CA ALA A 21 -17.37 16.50 -20.52
C ALA A 21 -17.48 17.96 -20.97
N ASP A 22 -18.32 18.77 -20.28
CA ASP A 22 -18.57 20.17 -20.58
C ASP A 22 -17.65 21.15 -19.82
N ILE A 23 -16.70 20.64 -19.00
CA ILE A 23 -15.73 21.50 -18.33
C ILE A 23 -14.58 21.77 -19.30
N GLU A 24 -14.64 22.90 -19.98
CA GLU A 24 -13.46 23.44 -20.70
C GLU A 24 -12.30 23.55 -19.70
N SER A 25 -11.18 22.90 -19.98
CA SER A 25 -9.98 22.88 -19.13
C SER A 25 -9.47 24.30 -18.79
N SER A 26 -9.81 25.31 -19.58
CA SER A 26 -9.53 26.73 -19.35
C SER A 26 -10.40 27.37 -18.26
N LYS A 27 -11.49 26.71 -17.84
CA LYS A 27 -12.43 27.23 -16.82
C LYS A 27 -12.32 26.48 -15.49
N LEU A 28 -11.40 25.52 -15.36
CA LEU A 28 -11.09 24.96 -14.06
C LEU A 28 -10.54 26.09 -13.19
N PRO A 29 -11.12 26.36 -12.01
CA PRO A 29 -10.53 27.34 -11.10
C PRO A 29 -9.07 26.95 -10.88
N GLU A 30 -8.17 27.94 -10.88
CA GLU A 30 -6.81 27.76 -10.42
C GLU A 30 -6.88 27.14 -9.03
N PHE A 31 -6.69 25.83 -8.95
CA PHE A 31 -6.63 25.12 -7.68
C PHE A 31 -5.34 25.54 -6.98
N GLN A 32 -5.45 26.55 -6.14
CA GLN A 32 -4.47 26.72 -5.08
C GLN A 32 -4.57 25.50 -4.19
N ILE A 33 -3.65 24.55 -4.37
CA ILE A 33 -3.53 23.40 -3.48
C ILE A 33 -3.07 23.98 -2.13
N ASP A 34 -4.01 24.31 -1.27
CA ASP A 34 -3.76 24.64 0.13
C ASP A 34 -3.45 23.35 0.92
N SER A 35 -2.42 22.68 0.47
CA SER A 35 -1.83 21.62 1.25
C SER A 35 -0.83 22.29 2.19
N LYS A 36 -1.16 22.31 3.47
CA LYS A 36 -0.28 22.78 4.55
C LYS A 36 1.03 21.99 4.54
N ILE A 37 1.95 22.40 3.66
CA ILE A 37 3.29 21.85 3.59
C ILE A 37 4.13 22.62 4.60
N PRO A 38 4.84 21.96 5.54
CA PRO A 38 5.76 22.63 6.42
C PRO A 38 6.82 23.40 5.63
N GLU A 39 7.19 24.59 6.08
CA GLU A 39 8.21 25.44 5.47
C GLU A 39 9.63 25.01 5.87
N GLY A 40 10.63 25.48 5.12
CA GLY A 40 12.04 25.26 5.39
C GLY A 40 12.68 24.13 4.56
N PRO A 41 13.95 23.79 4.84
CA PRO A 41 14.65 22.69 4.18
C PRO A 41 13.94 21.35 4.39
N VAL A 42 14.00 20.46 3.40
CA VAL A 42 13.30 19.16 3.42
C VAL A 42 13.58 18.38 4.72
N ALA A 43 14.82 18.37 5.20
CA ALA A 43 15.21 17.64 6.41
C ALA A 43 14.61 18.23 7.71
N GLU A 44 14.22 19.49 7.71
CA GLU A 44 13.77 20.20 8.90
C GLU A 44 12.27 20.46 8.92
N LYS A 45 11.60 20.36 7.78
CA LYS A 45 10.18 20.72 7.59
C LYS A 45 9.28 20.16 8.69
N TRP A 46 9.34 18.86 8.94
CA TRP A 46 8.48 18.22 9.94
C TRP A 46 8.89 18.54 11.37
N THR A 47 10.17 18.73 11.64
CA THR A 47 10.64 19.14 12.97
C THR A 47 10.16 20.55 13.30
N ASN A 48 10.27 21.49 12.36
CA ASN A 48 9.77 22.85 12.50
C ASN A 48 8.26 22.88 12.65
N TYR A 49 7.54 22.12 11.84
CA TYR A 49 6.07 22.01 11.93
C TYR A 49 5.63 21.49 13.31
N LYS A 50 6.23 20.42 13.82
CA LYS A 50 5.91 19.85 15.13
C LYS A 50 6.18 20.82 16.27
N ALA A 51 7.26 21.59 16.20
CA ALA A 51 7.61 22.56 17.23
C ALA A 51 6.53 23.64 17.44
N HIS A 52 5.76 23.95 16.38
CA HIS A 52 4.70 24.97 16.43
C HIS A 52 3.30 24.37 16.69
N GLN A 53 3.16 23.05 16.83
CA GLN A 53 1.85 22.42 17.08
C GLN A 53 1.45 22.54 18.54
N LYS A 54 0.18 22.94 18.77
CA LYS A 54 -0.42 22.84 20.11
C LYS A 54 -0.64 21.36 20.43
N LEU A 55 -0.03 20.90 21.49
CA LEU A 55 -0.26 19.55 21.99
C LEU A 55 -1.56 19.49 22.79
N VAL A 56 -2.30 18.40 22.64
CA VAL A 56 -3.45 18.09 23.47
C VAL A 56 -2.94 17.70 24.86
N ASN A 57 -3.45 18.36 25.89
CA ASN A 57 -3.14 17.98 27.27
C ASN A 57 -3.51 16.50 27.49
N PRO A 58 -2.62 15.67 28.08
CA PRO A 58 -2.91 14.26 28.30
C PRO A 58 -4.24 14.00 29.01
N ALA A 59 -4.62 14.82 29.99
CA ALA A 59 -5.89 14.72 30.70
C ALA A 59 -7.13 14.91 29.80
N ASN A 60 -6.99 15.65 28.70
CA ASN A 60 -8.10 15.93 27.78
C ASN A 60 -8.23 14.89 26.67
N LYS A 61 -7.21 14.05 26.43
CA LYS A 61 -7.25 13.06 25.35
C LYS A 61 -8.42 12.10 25.46
N ARG A 62 -8.76 11.67 26.65
CA ARG A 62 -9.90 10.78 26.95
C ARG A 62 -11.28 11.37 26.60
N HIS A 63 -11.37 12.66 26.31
CA HIS A 63 -12.59 13.35 25.90
C HIS A 63 -12.67 13.55 24.39
N LEU A 64 -11.67 13.07 23.66
CA LEU A 64 -11.60 13.19 22.21
C LEU A 64 -11.85 11.84 21.57
N ASP A 65 -12.89 11.78 20.75
CA ASP A 65 -13.27 10.61 19.96
C ASP A 65 -12.64 10.72 18.59
N ILE A 66 -12.02 9.64 18.14
CA ILE A 66 -11.37 9.53 16.82
C ILE A 66 -11.93 8.32 16.09
N ILE A 67 -12.36 8.53 14.85
CA ILE A 67 -12.75 7.46 13.96
C ILE A 67 -11.55 7.05 13.10
N VAL A 68 -11.29 5.74 13.02
CA VAL A 68 -10.34 5.16 12.09
C VAL A 68 -11.08 4.18 11.17
N VAL A 69 -11.17 4.52 9.89
CA VAL A 69 -11.80 3.67 8.87
C VAL A 69 -10.74 2.82 8.18
N GLY A 70 -10.82 1.52 8.38
CA GLY A 70 -9.84 0.53 7.91
C GLY A 70 -9.10 -0.12 9.07
N THR A 71 -8.80 -1.41 8.91
CA THR A 71 -8.15 -2.26 9.91
C THR A 71 -6.94 -3.01 9.34
N GLY A 72 -6.48 -2.62 8.16
CA GLY A 72 -5.21 -3.06 7.62
C GLY A 72 -4.04 -2.56 8.47
N LEU A 73 -2.81 -2.79 8.02
CA LEU A 73 -1.60 -2.40 8.77
C LEU A 73 -1.65 -0.92 9.21
N ALA A 74 -2.01 -0.02 8.30
CA ALA A 74 -2.11 1.41 8.61
C ALA A 74 -3.19 1.72 9.65
N GLY A 75 -4.40 1.16 9.48
CA GLY A 75 -5.53 1.42 10.37
C GLY A 75 -5.36 0.81 11.75
N ALA A 76 -4.88 -0.44 11.82
CA ALA A 76 -4.59 -1.11 13.08
C ALA A 76 -3.48 -0.40 13.87
N SER A 77 -2.41 0.03 13.19
CA SER A 77 -1.32 0.80 13.81
C SER A 77 -1.79 2.17 14.30
N ALA A 78 -2.59 2.89 13.49
CA ALA A 78 -3.14 4.18 13.89
C ALA A 78 -4.09 4.04 15.10
N ALA A 79 -5.01 3.09 15.05
CA ALA A 79 -5.98 2.88 16.13
C ALA A 79 -5.31 2.44 17.44
N SER A 80 -4.35 1.52 17.39
CA SER A 80 -3.61 1.09 18.57
C SER A 80 -2.80 2.23 19.17
N THR A 81 -2.06 2.98 18.36
CA THR A 81 -1.23 4.11 18.82
C THR A 81 -2.10 5.22 19.44
N LEU A 82 -3.23 5.56 18.82
CA LEU A 82 -4.16 6.56 19.37
C LEU A 82 -4.75 6.08 20.71
N GLY A 83 -5.12 4.81 20.81
CA GLY A 83 -5.59 4.20 22.07
C GLY A 83 -4.51 4.22 23.15
N GLU A 84 -3.25 3.90 22.83
CA GLU A 84 -2.11 3.98 23.74
C GLU A 84 -1.85 5.41 24.23
N LEU A 85 -2.08 6.40 23.37
CA LEU A 85 -1.98 7.82 23.71
C LEU A 85 -3.14 8.34 24.59
N GLY A 86 -4.18 7.52 24.81
CA GLY A 86 -5.31 7.85 25.68
C GLY A 86 -6.52 8.49 24.99
N PHE A 87 -6.62 8.41 23.67
CA PHE A 87 -7.82 8.81 22.93
C PHE A 87 -8.88 7.70 22.94
N ASN A 88 -10.15 8.08 22.77
CA ASN A 88 -11.21 7.12 22.48
C ASN A 88 -11.24 6.87 20.98
N VAL A 89 -11.14 5.61 20.55
CA VAL A 89 -11.06 5.27 19.14
C VAL A 89 -12.20 4.35 18.73
N MET A 90 -12.88 4.70 17.65
CA MET A 90 -13.82 3.83 16.93
C MET A 90 -13.15 3.35 15.66
N ASN A 91 -12.85 2.05 15.56
CA ASN A 91 -12.15 1.46 14.43
C ASN A 91 -13.09 0.57 13.61
N PHE A 92 -13.22 0.88 12.32
CA PHE A 92 -14.19 0.25 11.41
C PHE A 92 -13.52 -0.66 10.39
N CYS A 93 -14.08 -1.87 10.22
CA CYS A 93 -13.63 -2.87 9.27
C CYS A 93 -14.78 -3.27 8.33
N ILE A 94 -14.57 -3.17 7.03
CA ILE A 94 -15.53 -3.67 6.05
C ILE A 94 -15.63 -5.21 6.05
N GLN A 95 -14.52 -5.88 6.40
CA GLN A 95 -14.45 -7.33 6.48
C GLN A 95 -15.03 -7.85 7.81
N ASP A 96 -15.17 -9.16 7.90
CA ASP A 96 -15.57 -9.85 9.13
C ASP A 96 -14.44 -9.90 10.18
N SER A 97 -13.20 -9.71 9.75
CA SER A 97 -12.01 -9.70 10.61
C SER A 97 -10.97 -8.69 10.13
N PRO A 98 -10.33 -7.94 11.04
CA PRO A 98 -9.21 -7.07 10.73
C PRO A 98 -8.05 -7.78 10.00
N ARG A 99 -7.87 -9.07 10.24
CA ARG A 99 -6.80 -9.88 9.64
C ARG A 99 -7.00 -10.17 8.13
N ARG A 100 -8.16 -9.81 7.54
CA ARG A 100 -8.44 -10.01 6.11
C ARG A 100 -8.04 -8.82 5.22
N ALA A 101 -7.35 -7.85 5.78
CA ALA A 101 -6.82 -6.73 5.00
C ALA A 101 -5.77 -7.18 3.98
N HIS A 102 -5.64 -6.42 2.89
CA HIS A 102 -4.65 -6.72 1.85
C HIS A 102 -3.21 -6.82 2.37
N SER A 103 -2.87 -6.14 3.45
CA SER A 103 -1.56 -6.21 4.11
C SER A 103 -1.07 -7.65 4.35
N ILE A 104 -1.97 -8.61 4.58
CA ILE A 104 -1.64 -10.02 4.78
C ILE A 104 -0.96 -10.65 3.56
N ALA A 105 -1.18 -10.10 2.37
CA ALA A 105 -0.64 -10.63 1.12
C ALA A 105 0.77 -10.11 0.79
N ALA A 106 1.28 -9.11 1.49
CA ALA A 106 2.63 -8.59 1.29
C ALA A 106 3.68 -9.58 1.83
N GLN A 107 4.68 -9.92 1.03
CA GLN A 107 5.56 -11.06 1.30
C GLN A 107 7.05 -10.70 1.37
N GLY A 108 7.51 -9.76 0.53
CA GLY A 108 8.93 -9.50 0.30
C GLY A 108 9.69 -8.94 1.50
N GLY A 109 9.27 -7.82 2.02
CA GLY A 109 9.94 -7.12 3.12
C GLY A 109 9.52 -5.67 3.24
N ILE A 110 10.13 -4.98 4.20
CA ILE A 110 9.92 -3.56 4.47
C ILE A 110 11.27 -2.84 4.54
N ASN A 111 11.39 -1.70 3.86
CA ASN A 111 12.62 -0.91 3.80
C ASN A 111 12.73 0.05 4.98
N ALA A 112 13.91 0.13 5.58
CA ALA A 112 14.24 1.13 6.59
C ALA A 112 15.72 1.50 6.55
N ALA A 113 16.03 2.77 6.79
CA ALA A 113 17.39 3.31 6.74
C ALA A 113 18.14 3.07 8.07
N LYS A 114 18.43 1.79 8.39
CA LYS A 114 19.18 1.41 9.60
C LYS A 114 20.70 1.26 9.39
N ASP A 115 21.13 1.15 8.14
CA ASP A 115 22.55 0.99 7.75
C ASP A 115 23.34 -0.07 8.55
N TYR A 116 22.71 -1.21 8.83
CA TYR A 116 23.33 -2.29 9.62
C TYR A 116 24.56 -2.92 8.95
N GLN A 117 24.64 -2.85 7.63
CA GLN A 117 25.73 -3.43 6.83
C GLN A 117 26.86 -2.43 6.56
N ASN A 118 26.72 -1.16 6.98
CA ASN A 118 27.65 -0.07 6.62
C ASN A 118 27.90 0.02 5.12
N ASP A 119 26.88 -0.22 4.30
CA ASP A 119 26.95 -0.19 2.83
C ASP A 119 26.58 1.18 2.25
N GLY A 120 26.56 2.20 3.10
CA GLY A 120 26.32 3.60 2.74
C GLY A 120 24.84 3.94 2.59
N ASP A 121 23.95 3.22 3.27
CA ASP A 121 22.56 3.61 3.38
C ASP A 121 22.38 4.82 4.31
N SER A 122 21.31 5.56 4.11
CA SER A 122 20.97 6.72 4.93
C SER A 122 19.51 7.11 4.74
N VAL A 123 18.99 7.94 5.66
CA VAL A 123 17.66 8.55 5.52
C VAL A 123 17.54 9.30 4.19
N TYR A 124 18.56 10.08 3.81
CA TYR A 124 18.56 10.82 2.56
C TYR A 124 18.59 9.89 1.33
N ARG A 125 19.36 8.81 1.38
CA ARG A 125 19.41 7.84 0.29
C ARG A 125 18.06 7.10 0.12
N LEU A 126 17.43 6.68 1.22
CA LEU A 126 16.09 6.08 1.17
C LEU A 126 15.06 7.06 0.62
N PHE A 127 15.13 8.32 1.05
CA PHE A 127 14.29 9.39 0.53
C PHE A 127 14.48 9.57 -0.98
N TYR A 128 15.72 9.74 -1.44
CA TYR A 128 16.05 9.93 -2.85
C TYR A 128 15.59 8.75 -3.72
N ASP A 129 15.91 7.52 -3.32
CA ASP A 129 15.52 6.31 -4.04
C ASP A 129 13.99 6.18 -4.14
N THR A 130 13.27 6.57 -3.10
CA THR A 130 11.80 6.53 -3.09
C THR A 130 11.20 7.58 -4.01
N VAL A 131 11.71 8.81 -4.00
CA VAL A 131 11.24 9.89 -4.88
C VAL A 131 11.56 9.56 -6.33
N LYS A 132 12.77 9.07 -6.61
CA LYS A 132 13.20 8.66 -7.94
C LYS A 132 12.39 7.46 -8.45
N GLY A 133 12.16 6.45 -7.61
CA GLY A 133 11.33 5.29 -7.94
C GLY A 133 9.86 5.65 -8.19
N GLY A 134 9.37 6.74 -7.63
CA GLY A 134 8.06 7.34 -7.89
C GLY A 134 8.05 8.36 -9.02
N ASP A 135 9.06 8.36 -9.90
CA ASP A 135 9.19 9.24 -11.06
C ASP A 135 9.10 10.74 -10.69
N PHE A 136 9.67 11.10 -9.53
CA PHE A 136 9.69 12.45 -8.96
C PHE A 136 8.31 13.10 -8.77
N ARG A 137 7.26 12.29 -8.56
CA ARG A 137 5.87 12.75 -8.40
C ARG A 137 5.36 12.68 -6.97
N SER A 138 6.20 12.27 -6.04
CA SER A 138 5.85 12.20 -4.63
C SER A 138 5.99 13.55 -3.95
N ARG A 139 5.21 13.77 -2.87
CA ARG A 139 5.41 14.91 -2.00
C ARG A 139 6.68 14.69 -1.16
N GLU A 140 7.74 15.41 -1.44
CA GLU A 140 9.06 15.23 -0.85
C GLU A 140 9.05 15.28 0.68
N ALA A 141 8.36 16.25 1.28
CA ALA A 141 8.28 16.37 2.73
C ALA A 141 7.71 15.12 3.41
N ASN A 142 6.71 14.47 2.81
CA ASN A 142 6.12 13.24 3.35
C ASN A 142 7.05 12.05 3.19
N VAL A 143 7.73 11.95 2.05
CA VAL A 143 8.68 10.86 1.78
C VAL A 143 9.90 10.98 2.69
N TYR A 144 10.42 12.21 2.87
CA TYR A 144 11.54 12.44 3.80
C TYR A 144 11.15 12.03 5.22
N ARG A 145 9.97 12.46 5.69
CA ARG A 145 9.49 12.07 7.02
C ARG A 145 9.33 10.56 7.17
N LEU A 146 8.83 9.88 6.15
CA LEU A 146 8.74 8.42 6.16
C LEU A 146 10.14 7.76 6.29
N ALA A 147 11.11 8.25 5.51
CA ALA A 147 12.49 7.75 5.58
C ALA A 147 13.11 8.00 6.96
N GLU A 148 12.89 9.18 7.53
CA GLU A 148 13.38 9.58 8.86
C GLU A 148 12.84 8.66 9.98
N VAL A 149 11.55 8.29 9.94
CA VAL A 149 10.93 7.45 10.97
C VAL A 149 11.04 5.95 10.69
N SER A 150 11.58 5.56 9.53
CA SER A 150 11.58 4.16 9.08
C SER A 150 12.26 3.21 10.08
N SER A 151 13.36 3.64 10.68
CA SER A 151 14.08 2.85 11.71
C SER A 151 13.22 2.62 12.95
N ASN A 152 12.53 3.66 13.42
CA ASN A 152 11.64 3.56 14.58
C ASN A 152 10.44 2.64 14.30
N ILE A 153 9.95 2.62 13.05
CA ILE A 153 8.87 1.72 12.64
C ILE A 153 9.30 0.26 12.76
N ILE A 154 10.53 -0.08 12.34
CA ILE A 154 11.06 -1.44 12.50
C ILE A 154 11.16 -1.80 13.99
N ASP A 155 11.68 -0.91 14.83
CA ASP A 155 11.79 -1.15 16.26
C ASP A 155 10.42 -1.35 16.93
N GLN A 156 9.43 -0.56 16.53
CA GLN A 156 8.04 -0.73 16.97
C GLN A 156 7.48 -2.09 16.54
N CYS A 157 7.71 -2.51 15.29
CA CYS A 157 7.27 -3.83 14.82
C CYS A 157 7.92 -4.97 15.60
N VAL A 158 9.22 -4.86 15.94
CA VAL A 158 9.91 -5.83 16.81
C VAL A 158 9.26 -5.88 18.20
N ALA A 159 8.99 -4.71 18.79
CA ALA A 159 8.30 -4.62 20.09
C ALA A 159 6.87 -5.19 20.07
N GLN A 160 6.21 -5.15 18.91
CA GLN A 160 4.90 -5.79 18.69
C GLN A 160 4.98 -7.30 18.47
N GLY A 161 6.18 -7.88 18.47
CA GLY A 161 6.40 -9.33 18.33
C GLY A 161 6.53 -9.80 16.88
N VAL A 162 6.81 -8.92 15.92
CA VAL A 162 7.05 -9.33 14.53
C VAL A 162 8.36 -10.14 14.44
N PRO A 163 8.32 -11.41 13.98
CA PRO A 163 9.47 -12.29 13.95
C PRO A 163 10.32 -12.05 12.69
N PHE A 164 10.96 -10.90 12.59
CA PHE A 164 11.92 -10.65 11.53
C PHE A 164 13.07 -11.67 11.56
N ALA A 165 13.57 -12.04 10.39
CA ALA A 165 14.79 -12.82 10.28
C ALA A 165 15.95 -12.13 11.01
N ARG A 166 16.84 -12.94 11.58
CA ARG A 166 18.00 -12.45 12.34
C ARG A 166 19.28 -13.08 11.81
N GLU A 167 20.36 -12.33 11.91
CA GLU A 167 21.71 -12.81 11.72
C GLU A 167 22.15 -13.64 12.94
N TYR A 168 23.23 -14.40 12.79
CA TYR A 168 23.76 -15.25 13.86
C TYR A 168 24.06 -14.46 15.15
N GLY A 169 24.53 -13.24 15.02
CA GLY A 169 24.81 -12.33 16.15
C GLY A 169 23.55 -11.69 16.77
N GLY A 170 22.33 -12.04 16.33
CA GLY A 170 21.07 -11.57 16.90
C GLY A 170 20.55 -10.25 16.32
N LEU A 171 21.31 -9.54 15.50
CA LEU A 171 20.81 -8.36 14.76
C LEU A 171 19.75 -8.78 13.73
N LEU A 172 18.87 -7.85 13.39
CA LEU A 172 17.89 -8.11 12.33
C LEU A 172 18.58 -8.30 10.99
N ALA A 173 18.27 -9.40 10.30
CA ALA A 173 18.75 -9.62 8.95
C ALA A 173 18.11 -8.63 7.98
N ASN A 174 18.92 -8.08 7.08
CA ASN A 174 18.45 -7.23 6.00
C ASN A 174 19.14 -7.63 4.69
N ARG A 175 18.54 -7.21 3.58
CA ARG A 175 19.03 -7.54 2.24
C ARG A 175 18.71 -6.44 1.23
N SER A 176 19.42 -6.42 0.13
CA SER A 176 19.03 -5.65 -1.06
C SER A 176 17.78 -6.23 -1.68
N PHE A 177 16.84 -5.40 -2.09
CA PHE A 177 15.57 -5.83 -2.64
C PHE A 177 14.89 -4.74 -3.47
N GLY A 178 14.18 -5.13 -4.55
CA GLY A 178 13.36 -4.21 -5.32
C GLY A 178 14.10 -3.08 -6.04
N GLY A 179 15.34 -3.31 -6.46
CA GLY A 179 16.17 -2.32 -7.15
C GLY A 179 17.03 -1.44 -6.20
N ALA A 180 16.93 -1.62 -4.88
CA ALA A 180 17.84 -0.99 -3.95
C ALA A 180 19.24 -1.64 -4.04
N GLN A 181 20.28 -0.81 -4.12
CA GLN A 181 21.68 -1.27 -4.17
C GLN A 181 22.32 -1.39 -2.79
N VAL A 182 21.55 -1.19 -1.73
CA VAL A 182 21.96 -1.30 -0.34
C VAL A 182 21.05 -2.25 0.41
N SER A 183 21.55 -2.82 1.50
CA SER A 183 20.85 -3.79 2.33
C SER A 183 19.95 -3.08 3.34
N ARG A 184 18.74 -2.72 2.95
CA ARG A 184 17.77 -2.01 3.79
C ARG A 184 16.44 -2.71 4.00
N THR A 185 16.23 -3.88 3.39
CA THR A 185 14.94 -4.59 3.44
C THR A 185 14.95 -5.61 4.57
N PHE A 186 14.12 -5.38 5.57
CA PHE A 186 13.87 -6.28 6.70
C PHE A 186 12.71 -7.21 6.35
N TYR A 187 12.79 -8.48 6.70
CA TYR A 187 11.85 -9.49 6.20
C TYR A 187 11.58 -10.62 7.21
N ALA A 188 10.44 -11.28 7.02
CA ALA A 188 10.06 -12.53 7.70
C ALA A 188 9.73 -13.59 6.64
N LYS A 189 10.76 -14.08 5.95
CA LYS A 189 10.79 -15.18 4.94
C LYS A 189 9.46 -15.46 4.24
N GLY A 190 9.04 -14.60 3.30
CA GLY A 190 7.81 -14.78 2.51
C GLY A 190 6.50 -14.44 3.23
N GLN A 191 6.54 -14.08 4.51
CA GLN A 191 5.37 -13.76 5.33
C GLN A 191 5.41 -12.36 5.95
N THR A 192 6.23 -11.46 5.44
CA THR A 192 6.50 -10.18 6.08
C THR A 192 5.22 -9.39 6.36
N GLY A 193 4.35 -9.22 5.36
CA GLY A 193 3.11 -8.48 5.53
C GLY A 193 2.12 -9.14 6.49
N GLN A 194 2.04 -10.48 6.48
CA GLN A 194 1.24 -11.24 7.43
C GLN A 194 1.72 -11.00 8.86
N GLN A 195 3.02 -11.09 9.10
CA GLN A 195 3.58 -10.92 10.43
C GLN A 195 3.48 -9.48 10.93
N LEU A 196 3.69 -8.49 10.05
CA LEU A 196 3.45 -7.08 10.36
C LEU A 196 1.98 -6.83 10.75
N LEU A 197 1.04 -7.38 9.99
CA LEU A 197 -0.39 -7.23 10.27
C LEU A 197 -0.76 -7.90 11.61
N LEU A 198 -0.24 -9.08 11.90
CA LEU A 198 -0.48 -9.78 13.17
C LEU A 198 0.09 -9.02 14.37
N GLY A 199 1.28 -8.41 14.23
CA GLY A 199 1.86 -7.54 15.25
C GLY A 199 0.99 -6.32 15.54
N ALA A 200 0.58 -5.60 14.49
CA ALA A 200 -0.33 -4.46 14.62
C ALA A 200 -1.71 -4.87 15.20
N TYR A 201 -2.23 -6.03 14.78
CA TYR A 201 -3.48 -6.59 15.30
C TYR A 201 -3.39 -6.95 16.78
N SER A 202 -2.26 -7.52 17.23
CA SER A 202 -2.03 -7.81 18.64
C SER A 202 -2.01 -6.53 19.48
N SER A 203 -1.37 -5.46 18.99
CA SER A 203 -1.41 -4.15 19.65
C SER A 203 -2.83 -3.57 19.69
N LEU A 204 -3.57 -3.68 18.59
CA LEU A 204 -4.97 -3.22 18.51
C LEU A 204 -5.84 -3.96 19.54
N ASN A 205 -5.73 -5.28 19.63
CA ASN A 205 -6.52 -6.07 20.59
C ASN A 205 -6.22 -5.70 22.05
N ARG A 206 -4.96 -5.40 22.40
CA ARG A 206 -4.64 -4.87 23.73
C ARG A 206 -5.38 -3.59 24.06
N GLN A 207 -5.58 -2.71 23.08
CA GLN A 207 -6.33 -1.47 23.28
C GLN A 207 -7.85 -1.70 23.29
N ILE A 208 -8.34 -2.69 22.54
CA ILE A 208 -9.75 -3.12 22.62
C ILE A 208 -10.06 -3.67 24.02
N GLU A 209 -9.19 -4.49 24.55
CA GLU A 209 -9.31 -5.05 25.91
C GLU A 209 -9.31 -3.95 26.99
N LYS A 210 -8.43 -2.97 26.85
CA LYS A 210 -8.40 -1.79 27.74
C LYS A 210 -9.62 -0.88 27.60
N GLY A 211 -10.45 -1.05 26.57
CA GLY A 211 -11.62 -0.23 26.30
C GLY A 211 -11.32 1.12 25.65
N THR A 212 -10.06 1.43 25.30
CA THR A 212 -9.69 2.66 24.59
C THR A 212 -10.03 2.61 23.10
N VAL A 213 -10.15 1.41 22.54
CA VAL A 213 -10.57 1.19 21.16
C VAL A 213 -11.83 0.32 21.13
N LYS A 214 -12.83 0.75 20.35
CA LYS A 214 -14.00 -0.06 19.98
C LYS A 214 -13.89 -0.47 18.52
N SER A 215 -13.97 -1.77 18.23
CA SER A 215 -13.87 -2.29 16.87
C SER A 215 -15.23 -2.71 16.34
N TYR A 216 -15.53 -2.27 15.12
CA TYR A 216 -16.78 -2.51 14.41
C TYR A 216 -16.50 -3.23 13.08
N ASN A 217 -16.69 -4.53 13.05
CA ASN A 217 -16.54 -5.35 11.86
C ASN A 217 -17.79 -5.30 10.98
N ARG A 218 -17.66 -5.60 9.68
CA ARG A 218 -18.74 -5.59 8.70
C ARG A 218 -19.45 -4.24 8.64
N ARG A 219 -18.67 -3.16 8.62
CA ARG A 219 -19.17 -1.79 8.44
C ARG A 219 -18.54 -1.17 7.21
N GLU A 220 -19.37 -0.81 6.24
CA GLU A 220 -18.96 -0.10 5.04
C GLU A 220 -19.20 1.39 5.24
N MET A 221 -18.17 2.20 4.96
CA MET A 221 -18.31 3.66 5.00
C MET A 221 -19.04 4.13 3.73
N LEU A 222 -20.18 4.75 3.91
CA LEU A 222 -20.98 5.32 2.82
C LEU A 222 -20.73 6.82 2.63
N ASP A 223 -20.45 7.55 3.71
CA ASP A 223 -20.25 8.99 3.61
C ASP A 223 -19.44 9.54 4.81
N ILE A 224 -18.88 10.74 4.62
CA ILE A 224 -18.23 11.53 5.66
C ILE A 224 -19.14 12.71 6.00
N VAL A 225 -19.39 12.90 7.28
CA VAL A 225 -20.18 14.04 7.79
C VAL A 225 -19.26 15.25 7.92
N MET A 226 -19.52 16.29 7.14
CA MET A 226 -18.83 17.56 7.19
C MET A 226 -19.64 18.61 7.92
N ILE A 227 -19.06 19.27 8.92
CA ILE A 227 -19.65 20.40 9.66
C ILE A 227 -18.60 21.51 9.71
N ASP A 228 -18.94 22.70 9.24
CA ASP A 228 -18.05 23.87 9.19
C ASP A 228 -16.67 23.55 8.55
N GLY A 229 -16.68 22.85 7.41
CA GLY A 229 -15.48 22.46 6.69
C GLY A 229 -14.59 21.40 7.37
N ARG A 230 -15.10 20.74 8.41
CA ARG A 230 -14.38 19.72 9.17
C ARG A 230 -15.09 18.38 9.13
N ALA A 231 -14.33 17.30 8.97
CA ALA A 231 -14.85 15.93 9.09
C ALA A 231 -15.20 15.66 10.56
N ARG A 232 -16.49 15.50 10.86
CA ARG A 232 -17.04 15.36 12.21
C ARG A 232 -17.67 14.00 12.47
N GLY A 233 -17.65 13.11 11.52
CA GLY A 233 -18.20 11.78 11.66
C GLY A 233 -18.29 11.04 10.34
N VAL A 234 -18.91 9.87 10.39
CA VAL A 234 -19.13 9.00 9.23
C VAL A 234 -20.53 8.39 9.28
N ILE A 235 -21.05 8.07 8.09
CA ILE A 235 -22.23 7.23 7.92
C ILE A 235 -21.73 5.85 7.49
N MET A 236 -22.15 4.84 8.23
CA MET A 236 -21.79 3.45 7.98
C MET A 236 -23.02 2.63 7.60
N ARG A 237 -22.86 1.64 6.74
CA ARG A 237 -23.82 0.59 6.54
C ARG A 237 -23.36 -0.67 7.27
N ASN A 238 -24.21 -1.20 8.11
CA ASN A 238 -24.04 -2.50 8.72
C ASN A 238 -24.30 -3.58 7.65
N LEU A 239 -23.27 -4.31 7.26
CA LEU A 239 -23.38 -5.32 6.19
C LEU A 239 -24.10 -6.61 6.63
N VAL A 240 -24.43 -6.74 7.92
CA VAL A 240 -25.20 -7.88 8.44
C VAL A 240 -26.69 -7.55 8.45
N THR A 241 -27.07 -6.37 8.95
CA THR A 241 -28.47 -5.96 9.13
C THR A 241 -28.99 -5.09 7.99
N GLY A 242 -28.10 -4.44 7.21
CA GLY A 242 -28.47 -3.44 6.22
C GLY A 242 -28.71 -2.04 6.78
N GLU A 243 -28.73 -1.87 8.09
CA GLU A 243 -29.04 -0.61 8.76
C GLU A 243 -27.96 0.46 8.53
N LEU A 244 -28.40 1.73 8.50
CA LEU A 244 -27.54 2.88 8.46
C LEU A 244 -27.22 3.35 9.89
N GLU A 245 -25.95 3.41 10.19
CA GLU A 245 -25.41 3.81 11.49
C GLU A 245 -24.67 5.14 11.36
N ARG A 246 -24.79 6.03 12.36
CA ARG A 246 -24.14 7.33 12.41
C ARG A 246 -23.15 7.37 13.56
N TYR A 247 -21.94 7.82 13.27
CA TYR A 247 -20.89 7.95 14.27
C TYR A 247 -20.28 9.34 14.21
N ALA A 248 -20.29 10.04 15.34
CA ALA A 248 -19.70 11.37 15.49
C ALA A 248 -18.29 11.25 16.08
N ALA A 249 -17.38 12.14 15.68
CA ALA A 249 -16.03 12.20 16.22
C ALA A 249 -15.39 13.58 16.04
N HIS A 250 -14.31 13.82 16.75
CA HIS A 250 -13.50 15.03 16.65
C HIS A 250 -12.55 15.00 15.43
N ALA A 251 -12.15 13.80 15.02
CA ALA A 251 -11.33 13.58 13.82
C ALA A 251 -11.66 12.25 13.14
N VAL A 252 -11.45 12.18 11.83
CA VAL A 252 -11.63 10.98 11.02
C VAL A 252 -10.32 10.68 10.31
N VAL A 253 -9.81 9.45 10.47
CA VAL A 253 -8.64 8.90 9.79
C VAL A 253 -9.11 7.87 8.77
N LEU A 254 -8.78 8.08 7.50
CA LEU A 254 -9.04 7.12 6.44
C LEU A 254 -7.80 6.26 6.21
N ALA A 255 -7.89 4.98 6.49
CA ALA A 255 -6.83 3.97 6.33
C ALA A 255 -7.33 2.78 5.51
N THR A 256 -8.09 3.05 4.44
CA THR A 256 -8.87 2.08 3.67
C THR A 256 -8.08 1.36 2.58
N GLY A 257 -6.75 1.58 2.52
CA GLY A 257 -5.87 0.97 1.52
C GLY A 257 -6.01 1.61 0.14
N GLY A 258 -5.56 0.88 -0.87
CA GLY A 258 -5.54 1.35 -2.25
C GLY A 258 -6.83 1.04 -3.02
N TYR A 259 -6.80 1.34 -4.32
CA TYR A 259 -7.92 1.17 -5.25
C TYR A 259 -7.57 0.27 -6.46
N GLY A 260 -6.48 -0.49 -6.38
CA GLY A 260 -6.04 -1.34 -7.49
C GLY A 260 -7.09 -2.34 -7.97
N ARG A 261 -8.07 -2.69 -7.12
CA ARG A 261 -9.17 -3.60 -7.47
C ARG A 261 -10.25 -2.94 -8.35
N ALA A 262 -10.18 -1.63 -8.58
CA ALA A 262 -10.99 -0.99 -9.60
C ALA A 262 -10.61 -1.43 -11.03
N PHE A 263 -9.42 -2.00 -11.21
CA PHE A 263 -8.93 -2.51 -12.49
C PHE A 263 -9.13 -4.02 -12.60
N PHE A 264 -9.34 -4.49 -13.84
CA PHE A 264 -9.53 -5.91 -14.13
C PHE A 264 -8.27 -6.73 -13.80
N LEU A 265 -8.47 -7.90 -13.23
CA LEU A 265 -7.41 -8.85 -12.83
C LEU A 265 -6.30 -8.21 -11.99
N SER A 266 -6.68 -7.38 -11.06
CA SER A 266 -5.72 -6.79 -10.11
C SER A 266 -5.11 -7.86 -9.20
N THR A 267 -3.90 -7.58 -8.73
CA THR A 267 -3.22 -8.36 -7.67
C THR A 267 -3.68 -7.97 -6.27
N ASN A 268 -4.52 -6.93 -6.12
CA ASN A 268 -5.02 -6.44 -4.84
C ASN A 268 -6.20 -7.27 -4.32
N ALA A 269 -6.40 -7.26 -3.00
CA ALA A 269 -7.58 -7.85 -2.38
C ALA A 269 -8.87 -7.13 -2.82
N MET A 270 -10.00 -7.85 -2.78
CA MET A 270 -11.31 -7.33 -3.21
C MET A 270 -11.74 -6.05 -2.49
N GLY A 271 -11.32 -5.87 -1.23
CA GLY A 271 -11.61 -4.65 -0.46
C GLY A 271 -10.82 -3.41 -0.87
N CYS A 272 -9.83 -3.54 -1.76
CA CYS A 272 -9.06 -2.40 -2.28
C CYS A 272 -9.75 -1.78 -3.49
N ASN A 273 -11.00 -1.36 -3.32
CA ASN A 273 -11.88 -0.88 -4.40
C ASN A 273 -12.01 0.66 -4.47
N GLY A 274 -11.45 1.38 -3.51
CA GLY A 274 -11.46 2.84 -3.47
C GLY A 274 -12.79 3.48 -3.05
N SER A 275 -13.81 2.73 -2.68
CA SER A 275 -15.15 3.26 -2.39
C SER A 275 -15.13 4.38 -1.34
N ALA A 276 -14.45 4.17 -0.21
CA ALA A 276 -14.33 5.18 0.84
C ALA A 276 -13.52 6.42 0.39
N ALA A 277 -12.46 6.24 -0.38
CA ALA A 277 -11.67 7.35 -0.91
C ALA A 277 -12.49 8.23 -1.86
N VAL A 278 -13.34 7.62 -2.70
CA VAL A 278 -14.25 8.37 -3.59
C VAL A 278 -15.29 9.18 -2.80
N GLN A 279 -15.81 8.65 -1.69
CA GLN A 279 -16.73 9.43 -0.84
C GLN A 279 -16.03 10.62 -0.19
N ALA A 280 -14.79 10.45 0.25
CA ALA A 280 -13.99 11.56 0.75
C ALA A 280 -13.74 12.63 -0.34
N PHE A 281 -13.40 12.19 -1.56
CA PHE A 281 -13.22 13.09 -2.70
C PHE A 281 -14.48 13.90 -2.99
N LYS A 282 -15.66 13.28 -3.03
CA LYS A 282 -16.95 13.98 -3.19
C LYS A 282 -17.23 15.02 -2.11
N LYS A 283 -16.58 14.93 -0.95
CA LYS A 283 -16.66 15.90 0.15
C LYS A 283 -15.52 16.92 0.16
N GLY A 284 -14.74 16.97 -0.93
CA GLY A 284 -13.69 17.97 -1.12
C GLY A 284 -12.29 17.54 -0.69
N ALA A 285 -12.06 16.25 -0.39
CA ALA A 285 -10.71 15.75 -0.16
C ALA A 285 -9.93 15.67 -1.49
N TYR A 286 -8.66 16.06 -1.46
CA TYR A 286 -7.78 15.92 -2.60
C TYR A 286 -7.31 14.48 -2.77
N LEU A 287 -7.21 14.04 -4.01
CA LEU A 287 -6.58 12.80 -4.41
C LEU A 287 -5.33 13.12 -5.22
N ALA A 288 -4.27 12.34 -5.04
CA ALA A 288 -3.00 12.55 -5.72
C ALA A 288 -2.57 11.30 -6.47
N ASN A 289 -1.93 11.50 -7.63
CA ASN A 289 -1.28 10.44 -8.41
C ASN A 289 -2.21 9.29 -8.83
N LEU A 290 -3.45 9.56 -9.15
CA LEU A 290 -4.47 8.54 -9.48
C LEU A 290 -4.14 7.72 -10.74
N ALA A 291 -3.32 8.24 -11.64
CA ALA A 291 -2.87 7.51 -12.82
C ALA A 291 -1.80 6.44 -12.49
N PHE A 292 -1.22 6.47 -11.29
CA PHE A 292 -0.18 5.54 -10.88
C PHE A 292 -0.77 4.37 -10.13
N THR A 293 -0.90 3.24 -10.82
CA THR A 293 -1.25 1.95 -10.23
C THR A 293 -0.06 1.03 -10.31
N GLN A 294 0.16 0.23 -9.27
CA GLN A 294 1.19 -0.79 -9.25
C GLN A 294 0.54 -2.17 -9.23
N ILE A 295 0.93 -2.99 -10.21
CA ILE A 295 0.60 -4.42 -10.25
C ILE A 295 1.82 -5.18 -9.74
N HIS A 296 1.59 -6.19 -8.89
CA HIS A 296 2.67 -7.05 -8.42
C HIS A 296 3.16 -7.94 -9.59
N PRO A 297 4.43 -7.82 -10.04
CA PRO A 297 4.88 -8.49 -11.26
C PRO A 297 5.10 -9.99 -11.06
N THR A 298 5.35 -10.43 -9.82
CA THR A 298 5.54 -11.83 -9.50
C THR A 298 4.19 -12.45 -9.11
N CYS A 299 3.48 -12.98 -10.10
CA CYS A 299 2.16 -13.59 -9.91
C CYS A 299 1.99 -14.82 -10.80
N ILE A 300 1.04 -15.68 -10.43
CA ILE A 300 0.64 -16.83 -11.23
C ILE A 300 -0.23 -16.34 -12.41
N PRO A 301 -0.03 -16.84 -13.62
CA PRO A 301 -0.88 -16.52 -14.78
C PRO A 301 -2.36 -16.82 -14.52
N VAL A 302 -3.21 -16.23 -15.34
CA VAL A 302 -4.67 -16.47 -15.32
C VAL A 302 -4.96 -17.93 -15.65
N HIS A 303 -5.85 -18.53 -14.86
CA HIS A 303 -6.40 -19.87 -15.07
C HIS A 303 -7.92 -19.81 -15.15
N GLY A 304 -8.46 -20.15 -16.32
CA GLY A 304 -9.91 -20.16 -16.56
C GLY A 304 -10.54 -18.78 -16.70
N GLU A 305 -11.83 -18.76 -16.99
CA GLU A 305 -12.61 -17.56 -17.29
C GLU A 305 -13.13 -16.85 -16.03
N ASP A 306 -13.28 -17.57 -14.93
CA ASP A 306 -13.92 -17.09 -13.69
C ASP A 306 -12.93 -16.50 -12.68
N GLN A 307 -11.65 -16.40 -13.02
CA GLN A 307 -10.64 -15.88 -12.10
C GLN A 307 -10.82 -14.39 -11.87
N SER A 308 -11.16 -14.01 -10.65
CA SER A 308 -11.48 -12.63 -10.27
C SER A 308 -10.27 -11.75 -9.95
N LYS A 309 -9.11 -12.34 -9.65
CA LYS A 309 -7.85 -11.63 -9.36
C LYS A 309 -6.63 -12.51 -9.66
N LEU A 310 -5.47 -11.87 -9.84
CA LEU A 310 -4.19 -12.58 -9.97
C LEU A 310 -3.70 -13.05 -8.60
N THR A 311 -3.17 -14.27 -8.54
CA THR A 311 -2.56 -14.83 -7.34
C THR A 311 -1.11 -14.34 -7.21
N LEU A 312 -0.81 -13.72 -6.08
CA LEU A 312 0.54 -13.23 -5.77
C LEU A 312 1.50 -14.39 -5.47
N MET A 313 2.71 -14.27 -5.97
CA MET A 313 3.86 -15.05 -5.54
C MET A 313 4.83 -14.14 -4.77
N SER A 314 5.61 -14.72 -3.86
CA SER A 314 6.59 -13.94 -3.12
C SER A 314 7.64 -13.32 -4.04
N GLU A 315 7.87 -12.02 -3.89
CA GLU A 315 9.00 -11.35 -4.55
C GLU A 315 10.36 -11.94 -4.13
N SER A 316 10.44 -12.64 -3.00
CA SER A 316 11.63 -13.37 -2.56
C SER A 316 12.12 -14.39 -3.58
N LEU A 317 11.24 -14.90 -4.44
CA LEU A 317 11.61 -15.77 -5.55
C LEU A 317 12.63 -15.11 -6.51
N ARG A 318 12.63 -13.78 -6.58
CA ARG A 318 13.61 -13.05 -7.41
C ARG A 318 14.98 -12.93 -6.74
N ASN A 319 15.06 -13.05 -5.41
CA ASN A 319 16.33 -13.14 -4.68
C ASN A 319 16.96 -14.53 -4.77
N ASP A 320 16.11 -15.56 -4.64
CA ASP A 320 16.55 -16.93 -4.46
C ASP A 320 16.52 -17.74 -5.77
N GLY A 321 15.93 -17.18 -6.83
CA GLY A 321 15.79 -17.79 -8.13
C GLY A 321 16.29 -16.93 -9.28
N ARG A 322 16.18 -17.47 -10.50
CA ARG A 322 16.57 -16.78 -11.73
C ARG A 322 15.40 -16.71 -12.69
N ILE A 323 15.20 -15.52 -13.30
CA ILE A 323 14.15 -15.29 -14.29
C ILE A 323 14.70 -15.55 -15.68
N TRP A 324 14.03 -16.39 -16.44
CA TRP A 324 14.42 -16.75 -17.78
C TRP A 324 13.22 -17.05 -18.69
N VAL A 325 13.46 -17.06 -19.99
CA VAL A 325 12.57 -17.56 -21.02
C VAL A 325 13.31 -18.54 -21.92
N PRO A 326 12.63 -19.50 -22.59
CA PRO A 326 13.28 -20.33 -23.61
C PRO A 326 13.88 -19.48 -24.74
N LYS A 327 15.05 -19.81 -25.21
CA LYS A 327 15.64 -19.18 -26.40
C LYS A 327 14.90 -19.55 -27.68
N LYS A 328 14.42 -20.79 -27.77
CA LYS A 328 13.72 -21.34 -28.92
C LYS A 328 12.21 -21.18 -28.78
N LYS A 329 11.57 -20.75 -29.85
CA LYS A 329 10.11 -20.56 -29.88
C LYS A 329 9.36 -21.89 -29.72
N GLU A 330 9.88 -22.94 -30.30
CA GLU A 330 9.33 -24.30 -30.23
C GLU A 330 9.26 -24.82 -28.80
N ASP A 331 10.24 -24.50 -27.98
CA ASP A 331 10.28 -24.86 -26.56
C ASP A 331 9.22 -24.10 -25.79
N ALA A 332 9.04 -22.79 -26.06
CA ALA A 332 8.02 -21.98 -25.45
C ALA A 332 6.60 -22.49 -25.80
N GLU A 333 6.38 -22.85 -27.05
CA GLU A 333 5.12 -23.44 -27.53
C GLU A 333 4.85 -24.82 -26.91
N ALA A 334 5.87 -25.67 -26.80
CA ALA A 334 5.77 -26.99 -26.18
C ALA A 334 5.43 -26.89 -24.67
N ILE A 335 6.04 -25.95 -23.96
CA ILE A 335 5.73 -25.68 -22.54
C ILE A 335 4.29 -25.18 -22.42
N ARG A 336 3.88 -24.22 -23.24
CA ARG A 336 2.53 -23.65 -23.24
C ARG A 336 1.46 -24.72 -23.54
N ALA A 337 1.78 -25.66 -24.42
CA ALA A 337 0.91 -26.79 -24.76
C ALA A 337 0.95 -27.94 -23.72
N GLY A 338 1.74 -27.80 -22.65
CA GLY A 338 1.89 -28.85 -21.62
C GLY A 338 2.67 -30.11 -22.10
N LYS A 339 3.32 -30.05 -23.27
CA LYS A 339 4.10 -31.16 -23.84
C LYS A 339 5.52 -31.26 -23.28
N LYS A 340 6.04 -30.17 -22.71
CA LYS A 340 7.38 -30.08 -22.13
C LYS A 340 7.29 -29.31 -20.80
N LYS A 341 8.08 -29.72 -19.80
CA LYS A 341 8.17 -28.97 -18.55
C LYS A 341 9.25 -27.90 -18.65
N PRO A 342 9.13 -26.75 -17.95
CA PRO A 342 10.21 -25.77 -17.90
C PRO A 342 11.55 -26.35 -17.43
N THR A 343 11.51 -27.32 -16.50
CA THR A 343 12.69 -28.02 -15.99
C THR A 343 13.45 -28.83 -17.04
N ASP A 344 12.81 -29.22 -18.15
CA ASP A 344 13.39 -30.02 -19.20
C ASP A 344 14.21 -29.16 -20.20
N ILE A 345 14.21 -27.84 -20.03
CA ILE A 345 15.01 -26.91 -20.84
C ILE A 345 16.41 -26.81 -20.21
N PRO A 346 17.47 -27.18 -20.90
CA PRO A 346 18.84 -27.05 -20.40
C PRO A 346 19.25 -25.57 -20.29
N ASP A 347 20.20 -25.24 -19.41
CA ASP A 347 20.60 -23.86 -19.10
C ASP A 347 21.10 -23.10 -20.33
N GLU A 348 21.78 -23.78 -21.27
CA GLU A 348 22.24 -23.19 -22.53
C GLU A 348 21.10 -22.72 -23.43
N ASP A 349 19.91 -23.31 -23.33
CA ASP A 349 18.70 -22.95 -24.08
C ASP A 349 17.81 -21.97 -23.31
N ARG A 350 18.24 -21.48 -22.14
CA ARG A 350 17.54 -20.44 -21.33
C ARG A 350 18.14 -19.06 -21.61
N ASP A 351 17.31 -18.07 -21.85
CA ASP A 351 17.70 -16.65 -21.88
C ASP A 351 17.40 -15.99 -20.53
N PHE A 352 18.41 -15.74 -19.72
CA PHE A 352 18.35 -14.99 -18.48
C PHE A 352 18.38 -13.49 -18.78
N TYR A 353 17.35 -13.01 -19.44
CA TYR A 353 17.29 -11.71 -20.10
C TYR A 353 17.46 -10.51 -19.16
N LEU A 354 17.03 -10.59 -17.90
CA LEU A 354 17.22 -9.52 -16.91
C LEU A 354 18.70 -9.41 -16.51
N GLU A 355 19.36 -10.52 -16.24
CA GLU A 355 20.78 -10.55 -15.90
C GLU A 355 21.65 -10.03 -17.05
N ARG A 356 21.31 -10.41 -18.29
CA ARG A 356 22.01 -9.99 -19.49
C ARG A 356 21.84 -8.51 -19.82
N ARG A 357 20.60 -7.96 -19.63
CA ARG A 357 20.29 -6.57 -19.96
C ARG A 357 20.67 -5.59 -18.86
N TYR A 358 20.58 -6.01 -17.62
CA TYR A 358 20.74 -5.17 -16.43
C TYR A 358 21.70 -5.80 -15.42
N PRO A 359 22.97 -5.94 -15.76
CA PRO A 359 23.93 -6.71 -14.95
C PRO A 359 24.12 -6.14 -13.52
N ALA A 360 23.89 -4.83 -13.31
CA ALA A 360 23.99 -4.20 -11.98
C ALA A 360 22.87 -4.66 -11.01
N PHE A 361 21.72 -5.08 -11.52
CA PHE A 361 20.54 -5.46 -10.73
C PHE A 361 20.15 -6.93 -10.93
N GLY A 362 20.41 -7.49 -12.10
CA GLY A 362 19.99 -8.84 -12.45
C GLY A 362 18.48 -9.04 -12.28
N ASN A 363 18.13 -10.10 -11.58
CA ASN A 363 16.72 -10.42 -11.27
C ASN A 363 16.04 -9.41 -10.32
N LEU A 364 16.82 -8.57 -9.65
CA LEU A 364 16.33 -7.57 -8.71
C LEU A 364 16.07 -6.19 -9.34
N CYS A 365 16.01 -6.12 -10.68
CA CYS A 365 15.60 -4.89 -11.37
C CYS A 365 14.32 -4.30 -10.79
N PRO A 366 14.17 -2.95 -10.77
CA PRO A 366 12.90 -2.30 -10.46
C PRO A 366 11.74 -2.93 -11.23
N ARG A 367 10.57 -2.96 -10.61
CA ARG A 367 9.40 -3.70 -11.14
C ARG A 367 8.93 -3.21 -12.51
N ASP A 368 8.96 -1.92 -12.74
CA ASP A 368 8.60 -1.31 -14.01
C ASP A 368 9.56 -1.72 -15.13
N ILE A 369 10.87 -1.75 -14.85
CA ILE A 369 11.90 -2.21 -15.79
C ILE A 369 11.72 -3.69 -16.09
N ALA A 370 11.54 -4.52 -15.06
CA ALA A 370 11.35 -5.95 -15.24
C ALA A 370 10.08 -6.27 -16.04
N SER A 371 8.99 -5.53 -15.81
CA SER A 371 7.72 -5.70 -16.52
C SER A 371 7.84 -5.32 -18.00
N ARG A 372 8.51 -4.21 -18.32
CA ARG A 372 8.76 -3.82 -19.72
C ARG A 372 9.65 -4.84 -20.43
N ALA A 373 10.71 -5.28 -19.77
CA ALA A 373 11.60 -6.30 -20.34
C ALA A 373 10.88 -7.65 -20.57
N ALA A 374 9.99 -8.06 -19.66
CA ALA A 374 9.17 -9.24 -19.83
C ALA A 374 8.22 -9.10 -21.03
N LYS A 375 7.53 -7.96 -21.17
CA LYS A 375 6.63 -7.68 -22.30
C LYS A 375 7.34 -7.76 -23.66
N GLU A 376 8.58 -7.31 -23.75
CA GLU A 376 9.38 -7.39 -24.99
C GLU A 376 9.80 -8.83 -25.35
N ARG A 377 9.74 -9.76 -24.40
CA ARG A 377 10.12 -11.18 -24.61
C ARG A 377 8.90 -12.09 -24.84
N CYS A 378 7.69 -11.64 -24.51
CA CYS A 378 6.43 -12.36 -24.77
C CYS A 378 5.83 -12.00 -26.14
#